data_5e18bdaff290b6e71eaed3c1155287de
#
_entry.id   5e18bdaff290b6e71eaed3c1155287de
#
_cell.length_a   1.000
_cell.length_b   1.000
_cell.length_c   1.000
_cell.angle_alpha   90.00
_cell.angle_beta   90.00
_cell.angle_gamma   90.00
#
_symmetry.space_group_name_H-M   'P 1'
#
loop_
_entity.id
_entity.type
_entity.pdbx_description
1 polymer ?
#
loop_
_entity_poly.entity_id
_entity_poly.type
_entity_poly.pdbx_seq_one_letter_code
_entity_poly.pdbx_strand_id
1 'polypeptide(L)'
;MRIPTISRARDLHAGLISTTPLRHYRQEWNGTELEEVPLPPDSWMLRPDRRTSYAHTMAWLFDDLYFYGVAYLHVDARYSTGFPSSMSWIPATTVNLQTPLEAGNYPIGGITGFTVSGAPVPVEDVIIFYSPISPLLEVGSRAIVTAERLEQASQRFSTTPTALGYLKQTSGEPMTGDELSELAEAWTSLREESAVAALNQYTDFVESSMDPSKLQLVEARQHQALELARVANVSPFLVGAPNSSGFTYQNAEQARAQLAQDALLYLAAIEETLSSDQVTPRGHVVRFDRSIFQETAGVPGGPTPAPEGAPE
;
A
#
# COMPACT_ATOMS: atom_id res chain seq x y z
N MET A 1 -5.85 -3.15 -6.48
CA MET A 1 -6.53 -2.10 -5.71
C MET A 1 -6.15 -0.76 -6.33
N ARG A 2 -7.13 0.11 -6.65
CA ARG A 2 -6.88 1.35 -7.41
C ARG A 2 -7.21 2.62 -6.59
N ILE A 3 -6.98 2.57 -5.27
CA ILE A 3 -7.15 3.74 -4.40
C ILE A 3 -5.82 4.50 -4.38
N PRO A 4 -5.76 5.73 -4.92
CA PRO A 4 -4.50 6.47 -5.12
C PRO A 4 -3.68 6.63 -3.85
N THR A 5 -4.32 6.93 -2.73
CA THR A 5 -3.66 7.12 -1.43
C THR A 5 -2.94 5.86 -0.98
N ILE A 6 -3.59 4.68 -1.07
CA ILE A 6 -2.99 3.40 -0.69
C ILE A 6 -1.89 3.00 -1.66
N SER A 7 -2.12 3.18 -2.98
CA SER A 7 -1.10 2.89 -3.99
C SER A 7 0.16 3.72 -3.74
N ARG A 8 0.00 5.01 -3.44
CA ARG A 8 1.13 5.88 -3.14
C ARG A 8 1.85 5.50 -1.85
N ALA A 9 1.12 5.18 -0.79
CA ALA A 9 1.70 4.71 0.47
C ALA A 9 2.51 3.42 0.26
N ARG A 10 1.92 2.45 -0.45
CA ARG A 10 2.61 1.21 -0.83
C ARG A 10 3.90 1.48 -1.60
N ASP A 11 3.85 2.34 -2.63
CA ASP A 11 5.01 2.64 -3.47
C ASP A 11 6.14 3.31 -2.68
N LEU A 12 5.81 4.14 -1.70
CA LEU A 12 6.80 4.78 -0.83
C LEU A 12 7.54 3.75 0.04
N HIS A 13 6.81 2.87 0.73
CA HIS A 13 7.41 1.84 1.56
C HIS A 13 8.15 0.78 0.72
N ALA A 14 7.52 0.28 -0.34
CA ALA A 14 8.13 -0.69 -1.24
C ALA A 14 9.40 -0.14 -1.90
N GLY A 15 9.38 1.13 -2.31
CA GLY A 15 10.53 1.81 -2.86
C GLY A 15 11.71 1.87 -1.88
N LEU A 16 11.42 2.22 -0.63
CA LEU A 16 12.43 2.28 0.42
C LEU A 16 13.03 0.90 0.71
N ILE A 17 12.19 -0.14 0.91
CA ILE A 17 12.65 -1.49 1.24
C ILE A 17 13.40 -2.13 0.07
N SER A 18 12.88 -2.00 -1.15
CA SER A 18 13.45 -2.63 -2.33
C SER A 18 14.78 -2.03 -2.79
N THR A 19 15.08 -0.79 -2.40
CA THR A 19 16.34 -0.12 -2.73
C THR A 19 17.40 -0.28 -1.65
N THR A 20 17.03 -0.78 -0.46
CA THR A 20 17.96 -0.98 0.64
C THR A 20 18.65 -2.34 0.50
N PRO A 21 19.99 -2.38 0.34
CA PRO A 21 20.71 -3.64 0.14
C PRO A 21 20.82 -4.44 1.44
N LEU A 22 20.92 -5.77 1.30
CA LEU A 22 21.21 -6.67 2.41
C LEU A 22 22.72 -6.76 2.65
N ARG A 23 23.09 -6.88 3.92
CA ARG A 23 24.46 -7.09 4.39
C ARG A 23 24.50 -8.36 5.22
N HIS A 24 25.65 -9.05 5.20
CA HIS A 24 25.89 -10.28 5.93
C HIS A 24 26.89 -10.04 7.04
N TYR A 25 26.60 -10.52 8.25
CA TYR A 25 27.46 -10.40 9.41
C TYR A 25 27.57 -11.74 10.12
N ARG A 26 28.69 -11.92 10.85
CA ARG A 26 28.88 -12.99 11.82
C ARG A 26 28.90 -12.37 13.21
N GLN A 27 28.15 -12.95 14.13
CA GLN A 27 28.15 -12.54 15.54
C GLN A 27 29.31 -13.20 16.25
N GLU A 28 30.21 -12.39 16.82
CA GLU A 28 31.35 -12.82 17.61
C GLU A 28 31.28 -12.20 18.99
N TRP A 29 31.62 -12.98 20.03
CA TRP A 29 31.68 -12.49 21.38
C TRP A 29 33.04 -11.82 21.62
N ASN A 30 33.06 -10.50 21.88
CA ASN A 30 34.28 -9.73 22.12
C ASN A 30 34.73 -9.73 23.58
N GLY A 31 34.07 -10.49 24.46
CA GLY A 31 34.30 -10.54 25.90
C GLY A 31 33.33 -9.71 26.75
N THR A 32 32.58 -8.80 26.11
CA THR A 32 31.59 -7.93 26.77
C THR A 32 30.24 -8.00 26.10
N GLU A 33 30.20 -8.01 24.75
CA GLU A 33 28.99 -8.01 23.97
C GLU A 33 29.16 -8.81 22.68
N LEU A 34 28.05 -9.12 22.01
CA LEU A 34 28.05 -9.71 20.68
C LEU A 34 28.33 -8.62 19.65
N GLU A 35 29.44 -8.73 18.93
CA GLU A 35 29.82 -7.81 17.86
C GLU A 35 29.46 -8.41 16.50
N GLU A 36 28.90 -7.61 15.59
CA GLU A 36 28.57 -8.00 14.23
C GLU A 36 29.77 -7.73 13.30
N VAL A 37 30.50 -8.78 12.92
CA VAL A 37 31.64 -8.70 12.01
C VAL A 37 31.17 -8.85 10.59
N PRO A 38 31.42 -7.90 9.65
CA PRO A 38 30.94 -7.95 8.31
C PRO A 38 31.57 -9.12 7.51
N LEU A 39 30.73 -9.79 6.74
CA LEU A 39 31.11 -10.86 5.82
C LEU A 39 30.78 -10.46 4.37
N PRO A 40 31.42 -11.08 3.36
CA PRO A 40 30.97 -10.96 1.99
C PRO A 40 29.51 -11.42 1.87
N PRO A 41 28.66 -10.69 1.14
CA PRO A 41 27.28 -11.08 0.95
C PRO A 41 27.18 -12.35 0.12
N ASP A 42 26.27 -13.25 0.48
CA ASP A 42 25.94 -14.41 -0.34
C ASP A 42 25.29 -13.98 -1.65
N SER A 43 25.39 -14.80 -2.68
CA SER A 43 24.88 -14.48 -4.02
C SER A 43 23.38 -14.22 -4.04
N TRP A 44 22.60 -14.91 -3.19
CA TRP A 44 21.17 -14.70 -3.07
C TRP A 44 20.80 -13.34 -2.42
N MET A 45 21.66 -12.76 -1.61
CA MET A 45 21.45 -11.43 -1.03
C MET A 45 21.51 -10.33 -2.09
N LEU A 46 22.32 -10.55 -3.14
CA LEU A 46 22.42 -9.63 -4.27
C LEU A 46 21.33 -9.90 -5.32
N ARG A 47 21.00 -11.17 -5.50
CA ARG A 47 20.01 -11.65 -6.47
C ARG A 47 19.31 -12.90 -5.97
N PRO A 48 18.22 -12.76 -5.21
CA PRO A 48 17.48 -13.90 -4.66
C PRO A 48 16.97 -14.84 -5.74
N ASP A 49 16.29 -14.31 -6.73
CA ASP A 49 15.72 -15.04 -7.86
C ASP A 49 16.58 -14.84 -9.13
N ARG A 50 16.79 -15.92 -9.88
CA ARG A 50 17.53 -15.88 -11.16
C ARG A 50 16.77 -15.15 -12.26
N ARG A 51 15.43 -15.06 -12.16
CA ARG A 51 14.53 -14.50 -13.18
C ARG A 51 14.19 -13.04 -12.92
N THR A 52 14.22 -12.59 -11.67
CA THR A 52 13.80 -11.25 -11.25
C THR A 52 14.94 -10.49 -10.58
N SER A 53 14.81 -9.16 -10.51
CA SER A 53 15.76 -8.32 -9.78
C SER A 53 15.54 -8.40 -8.28
N TYR A 54 16.58 -8.07 -7.50
CA TYR A 54 16.50 -7.90 -6.05
C TYR A 54 15.33 -6.98 -5.65
N ALA A 55 15.29 -5.80 -6.27
CA ALA A 55 14.26 -4.81 -5.97
C ALA A 55 12.84 -5.33 -6.23
N HIS A 56 12.65 -6.11 -7.30
CA HIS A 56 11.35 -6.74 -7.58
C HIS A 56 10.96 -7.73 -6.47
N THR A 57 11.87 -8.65 -6.11
CA THR A 57 11.58 -9.65 -5.07
C THR A 57 11.27 -9.01 -3.72
N MET A 58 12.06 -7.99 -3.30
CA MET A 58 11.83 -7.30 -2.02
C MET A 58 10.54 -6.46 -2.03
N ALA A 59 10.21 -5.81 -3.15
CA ALA A 59 8.97 -5.04 -3.25
C ALA A 59 7.73 -5.94 -3.14
N TRP A 60 7.73 -7.09 -3.79
CA TRP A 60 6.59 -8.02 -3.75
C TRP A 60 6.52 -8.79 -2.42
N LEU A 61 7.65 -9.09 -1.81
CA LEU A 61 7.69 -9.62 -0.44
C LEU A 61 7.08 -8.63 0.55
N PHE A 62 7.44 -7.36 0.43
CA PHE A 62 6.83 -6.30 1.24
C PHE A 62 5.33 -6.16 0.97
N ASP A 63 4.89 -6.22 -0.29
CA ASP A 63 3.47 -6.14 -0.64
C ASP A 63 2.64 -7.18 0.09
N ASP A 64 3.10 -8.44 0.10
CA ASP A 64 2.39 -9.51 0.78
C ASP A 64 2.37 -9.29 2.30
N LEU A 65 3.48 -8.86 2.91
CA LEU A 65 3.51 -8.50 4.34
C LEU A 65 2.56 -7.34 4.66
N TYR A 66 2.52 -6.33 3.80
CA TYR A 66 1.73 -5.12 3.99
C TYR A 66 0.23 -5.37 3.85
N PHE A 67 -0.16 -6.11 2.81
CA PHE A 67 -1.56 -6.33 2.50
C PHE A 67 -2.16 -7.54 3.21
N TYR A 68 -1.40 -8.63 3.35
CA TYR A 68 -1.89 -9.92 3.86
C TYR A 68 -1.29 -10.33 5.20
N GLY A 69 -0.23 -9.65 5.66
CA GLY A 69 0.44 -9.96 6.93
C GLY A 69 1.37 -11.15 6.88
N VAL A 70 1.49 -11.82 5.75
CA VAL A 70 2.35 -12.98 5.54
C VAL A 70 2.90 -12.98 4.13
N ALA A 71 4.18 -13.34 3.98
CA ALA A 71 4.83 -13.45 2.68
C ALA A 71 5.67 -14.72 2.59
N TYR A 72 5.95 -15.17 1.36
CA TYR A 72 6.57 -16.47 1.11
C TYR A 72 7.68 -16.37 0.08
N LEU A 73 8.79 -17.06 0.37
CA LEU A 73 9.83 -17.38 -0.62
C LEU A 73 9.95 -18.89 -0.76
N HIS A 74 10.03 -19.37 -1.99
CA HIS A 74 10.37 -20.76 -2.31
C HIS A 74 11.86 -20.90 -2.51
N VAL A 75 12.46 -21.92 -1.92
CA VAL A 75 13.87 -22.26 -2.11
C VAL A 75 14.02 -23.07 -3.39
N ASP A 76 14.52 -22.43 -4.45
CA ASP A 76 14.68 -23.05 -5.76
C ASP A 76 15.95 -23.90 -5.86
N ALA A 77 16.98 -23.52 -5.10
CA ALA A 77 18.26 -24.23 -5.06
C ALA A 77 18.96 -24.01 -3.72
N ARG A 78 19.79 -24.99 -3.34
CA ARG A 78 20.59 -24.97 -2.11
C ARG A 78 22.08 -25.11 -2.41
N TYR A 79 22.91 -24.54 -1.57
CA TYR A 79 24.35 -24.83 -1.55
C TYR A 79 24.61 -26.28 -1.05
N SER A 80 25.83 -26.79 -1.24
CA SER A 80 26.26 -28.07 -0.68
C SER A 80 26.17 -28.13 0.85
N THR A 81 26.11 -26.96 1.50
CA THR A 81 25.91 -26.81 2.95
C THR A 81 24.45 -26.97 3.40
N GLY A 82 23.50 -27.07 2.46
CA GLY A 82 22.06 -27.18 2.72
C GLY A 82 21.32 -25.84 2.79
N PHE A 83 22.02 -24.73 2.90
CA PHE A 83 21.39 -23.38 2.94
C PHE A 83 20.94 -22.91 1.55
N PRO A 84 19.92 -22.06 1.46
CA PRO A 84 19.41 -21.53 0.20
C PRO A 84 20.48 -20.80 -0.62
N SER A 85 20.55 -21.07 -1.92
CA SER A 85 21.41 -20.37 -2.89
C SER A 85 20.59 -19.56 -3.90
N SER A 86 19.30 -19.88 -4.05
CA SER A 86 18.36 -19.15 -4.88
C SER A 86 16.96 -19.34 -4.32
N MET A 87 16.18 -18.25 -4.31
CA MET A 87 14.82 -18.21 -3.77
C MET A 87 13.93 -17.38 -4.67
N SER A 88 12.72 -17.83 -4.92
CA SER A 88 11.70 -17.11 -5.70
C SER A 88 10.50 -16.72 -4.84
N TRP A 89 9.94 -15.56 -5.12
CA TRP A 89 8.74 -15.10 -4.44
C TRP A 89 7.49 -15.90 -4.87
N ILE A 90 6.65 -16.24 -3.88
CA ILE A 90 5.35 -16.88 -4.07
C ILE A 90 4.27 -15.88 -3.64
N PRO A 91 3.29 -15.52 -4.50
CA PRO A 91 2.20 -14.65 -4.11
C PRO A 91 1.36 -15.23 -2.96
N ALA A 92 1.15 -14.49 -1.89
CA ALA A 92 0.40 -14.94 -0.71
C ALA A 92 -1.02 -15.42 -1.07
N THR A 93 -1.64 -14.83 -2.08
CA THR A 93 -2.98 -15.20 -2.58
C THR A 93 -3.07 -16.59 -3.21
N THR A 94 -1.93 -17.19 -3.57
CA THR A 94 -1.88 -18.53 -4.21
C THR A 94 -1.60 -19.64 -3.21
N VAL A 95 -1.28 -19.27 -1.97
CA VAL A 95 -0.87 -20.19 -0.90
C VAL A 95 -2.08 -20.64 -0.09
N ASN A 96 -2.09 -21.94 0.22
CA ASN A 96 -3.01 -22.51 1.20
C ASN A 96 -2.17 -23.32 2.21
N LEU A 97 -2.27 -22.94 3.49
CA LEU A 97 -1.62 -23.59 4.61
C LEU A 97 -2.55 -24.61 5.25
N GLN A 98 -2.02 -25.77 5.60
CA GLN A 98 -2.71 -26.72 6.46
C GLN A 98 -2.06 -26.68 7.84
N THR A 99 -2.83 -26.28 8.82
CA THR A 99 -2.38 -26.15 10.20
C THR A 99 -3.39 -26.82 11.14
N PRO A 100 -2.95 -27.48 12.23
CA PRO A 100 -3.88 -28.11 13.16
C PRO A 100 -4.70 -27.08 13.97
N LEU A 101 -4.15 -25.90 14.20
CA LEU A 101 -4.79 -24.81 14.94
C LEU A 101 -4.33 -23.47 14.36
N GLU A 102 -5.24 -22.48 14.41
CA GLU A 102 -4.97 -21.11 13.98
C GLU A 102 -5.33 -20.13 15.11
N ALA A 103 -4.50 -19.11 15.28
CA ALA A 103 -4.78 -17.95 16.11
C ALA A 103 -4.53 -16.69 15.27
N GLY A 104 -5.60 -16.17 14.68
CA GLY A 104 -5.48 -15.12 13.67
C GLY A 104 -4.72 -15.65 12.44
N ASN A 105 -3.67 -14.95 12.03
CA ASN A 105 -2.85 -15.32 10.89
C ASN A 105 -1.64 -16.23 11.26
N TYR A 106 -1.56 -16.68 12.52
CA TYR A 106 -0.43 -17.47 13.00
C TYR A 106 -0.79 -18.95 13.13
N PRO A 107 -0.07 -19.87 12.48
CA PRO A 107 -0.24 -21.31 12.66
C PRO A 107 0.27 -21.72 14.04
N ILE A 108 -0.62 -22.34 14.84
CA ILE A 108 -0.25 -22.94 16.12
C ILE A 108 -0.05 -24.42 15.94
N GLY A 109 1.07 -24.97 16.45
CA GLY A 109 1.40 -26.40 16.34
C GLY A 109 2.09 -26.79 15.04
N GLY A 110 2.54 -25.80 14.27
CA GLY A 110 3.31 -25.98 13.03
C GLY A 110 2.44 -26.16 11.78
N ILE A 111 3.10 -26.08 10.65
CA ILE A 111 2.49 -26.24 9.32
C ILE A 111 2.63 -27.71 8.94
N THR A 112 1.52 -28.39 8.67
CA THR A 112 1.48 -29.80 8.28
C THR A 112 1.42 -30.02 6.78
N GLY A 113 1.01 -28.99 6.01
CA GLY A 113 0.97 -29.00 4.56
C GLY A 113 1.01 -27.60 3.97
N PHE A 114 1.59 -27.51 2.80
CA PHE A 114 1.72 -26.27 2.04
C PHE A 114 1.38 -26.54 0.57
N THR A 115 0.47 -25.76 0.01
CA THR A 115 0.14 -25.85 -1.41
C THR A 115 0.21 -24.49 -2.07
N VAL A 116 0.70 -24.45 -3.31
CA VAL A 116 0.75 -23.26 -4.16
C VAL A 116 -0.10 -23.51 -5.40
N SER A 117 -1.15 -22.72 -5.59
CA SER A 117 -2.11 -22.92 -6.67
C SER A 117 -2.66 -24.36 -6.74
N GLY A 118 -2.83 -25.00 -5.58
CA GLY A 118 -3.31 -26.38 -5.46
C GLY A 118 -2.24 -27.47 -5.61
N ALA A 119 -1.01 -27.14 -6.00
CA ALA A 119 0.09 -28.10 -6.05
C ALA A 119 0.81 -28.17 -4.69
N PRO A 120 1.08 -29.38 -4.15
CA PRO A 120 1.79 -29.52 -2.89
C PRO A 120 3.25 -29.11 -3.05
N VAL A 121 3.78 -28.40 -2.06
CA VAL A 121 5.19 -27.98 -1.96
C VAL A 121 5.73 -28.42 -0.62
N PRO A 122 6.97 -28.99 -0.54
CA PRO A 122 7.58 -29.34 0.73
C PRO A 122 7.70 -28.11 1.65
N VAL A 123 7.31 -28.26 2.91
CA VAL A 123 7.32 -27.13 3.88
C VAL A 123 8.75 -26.64 4.12
N GLU A 124 9.73 -27.53 4.06
CA GLU A 124 11.15 -27.22 4.20
C GLU A 124 11.72 -26.33 3.07
N ASP A 125 11.04 -26.29 1.93
CA ASP A 125 11.44 -25.46 0.79
C ASP A 125 10.71 -24.11 0.76
N VAL A 126 9.94 -23.79 1.81
CA VAL A 126 9.23 -22.51 1.93
C VAL A 126 9.72 -21.73 3.13
N ILE A 127 10.13 -20.50 2.90
CA ILE A 127 10.48 -19.53 3.95
C ILE A 127 9.28 -18.62 4.13
N ILE A 128 8.78 -18.54 5.37
CA ILE A 128 7.58 -17.81 5.73
C ILE A 128 7.96 -16.57 6.54
N PHE A 129 7.50 -15.43 6.09
CA PHE A 129 7.68 -14.15 6.76
C PHE A 129 6.35 -13.72 7.37
N TYR A 130 6.37 -13.34 8.64
CA TYR A 130 5.20 -12.82 9.33
C TYR A 130 5.36 -11.33 9.58
N SER A 131 4.30 -10.57 9.30
CA SER A 131 4.27 -9.15 9.63
C SER A 131 4.12 -8.96 11.14
N PRO A 132 4.88 -8.05 11.77
CA PRO A 132 4.75 -7.74 13.20
C PRO A 132 3.51 -6.89 13.50
N ILE A 133 2.84 -6.39 12.47
CA ILE A 133 1.62 -5.56 12.58
C ILE A 133 0.50 -6.15 11.75
N SER A 134 -0.74 -5.83 12.13
CA SER A 134 -1.93 -6.28 11.40
C SER A 134 -1.95 -5.79 9.96
N PRO A 135 -2.32 -6.65 9.00
CA PRO A 135 -2.25 -6.31 7.58
C PRO A 135 -3.29 -5.24 7.19
N LEU A 136 -2.93 -4.43 6.18
CA LEU A 136 -3.76 -3.32 5.71
C LEU A 136 -5.18 -3.75 5.33
N LEU A 137 -5.34 -4.90 4.68
CA LEU A 137 -6.65 -5.38 4.24
C LEU A 137 -7.56 -5.76 5.41
N GLU A 138 -7.01 -6.12 6.56
CA GLU A 138 -7.78 -6.38 7.78
C GLU A 138 -8.19 -5.05 8.44
N VAL A 139 -7.22 -4.23 8.84
CA VAL A 139 -7.50 -2.98 9.59
C VAL A 139 -8.14 -1.89 8.73
N GLY A 140 -7.85 -1.88 7.42
CA GLY A 140 -8.29 -0.87 6.47
C GLY A 140 -9.55 -1.20 5.70
N SER A 141 -10.11 -2.41 5.82
CA SER A 141 -11.21 -2.89 5.00
C SER A 141 -12.39 -1.91 4.95
N ARG A 142 -12.79 -1.38 6.10
CA ARG A 142 -13.90 -0.43 6.21
C ARG A 142 -13.60 0.91 5.52
N ALA A 143 -12.39 1.45 5.73
CA ALA A 143 -11.97 2.71 5.11
C ALA A 143 -11.87 2.58 3.59
N ILE A 144 -11.39 1.45 3.11
CA ILE A 144 -11.29 1.11 1.68
C ILE A 144 -12.68 1.09 1.02
N VAL A 145 -13.63 0.36 1.60
CA VAL A 145 -15.00 0.29 1.08
C VAL A 145 -15.68 1.65 1.09
N THR A 146 -15.44 2.46 2.13
CA THR A 146 -15.98 3.83 2.19
C THR A 146 -15.40 4.71 1.09
N ALA A 147 -14.10 4.63 0.83
CA ALA A 147 -13.44 5.37 -0.24
C ALA A 147 -14.01 4.99 -1.63
N GLU A 148 -14.20 3.71 -1.88
CA GLU A 148 -14.80 3.23 -3.14
C GLU A 148 -16.24 3.75 -3.33
N ARG A 149 -17.05 3.73 -2.26
CA ARG A 149 -18.42 4.26 -2.31
C ARG A 149 -18.46 5.78 -2.56
N LEU A 150 -17.56 6.53 -1.93
CA LEU A 150 -17.43 7.97 -2.15
C LEU A 150 -17.02 8.30 -3.59
N GLU A 151 -16.08 7.51 -4.13
CA GLU A 151 -15.65 7.67 -5.53
C GLU A 151 -16.78 7.36 -6.51
N GLN A 152 -17.54 6.27 -6.30
CA GLN A 152 -18.71 5.94 -7.09
C GLN A 152 -19.80 7.01 -7.01
N ALA A 153 -20.06 7.56 -5.82
CA ALA A 153 -21.01 8.66 -5.65
C ALA A 153 -20.55 9.90 -6.42
N SER A 154 -19.26 10.27 -6.27
CA SER A 154 -18.68 11.41 -7.01
C SER A 154 -18.77 11.23 -8.53
N GLN A 155 -18.50 10.01 -9.03
CA GLN A 155 -18.62 9.68 -10.45
C GLN A 155 -20.07 9.80 -10.95
N ARG A 156 -21.04 9.30 -10.20
CA ARG A 156 -22.47 9.46 -10.55
C ARG A 156 -22.88 10.91 -10.66
N PHE A 157 -22.44 11.76 -9.71
CA PHE A 157 -22.74 13.20 -9.76
C PHE A 157 -22.03 13.92 -10.92
N SER A 158 -20.87 13.42 -11.36
CA SER A 158 -20.13 13.99 -12.49
C SER A 158 -20.70 13.58 -13.85
N THR A 159 -21.26 12.36 -13.95
CA THR A 159 -21.82 11.83 -15.21
C THR A 159 -23.28 12.20 -15.42
N THR A 160 -24.01 12.53 -14.35
CA THR A 160 -25.39 13.00 -14.46
C THR A 160 -25.40 14.51 -14.22
N PRO A 161 -25.22 15.31 -15.28
CA PRO A 161 -25.20 16.76 -15.12
C PRO A 161 -26.59 17.24 -14.74
N THR A 162 -26.68 17.70 -13.54
CA THR A 162 -27.73 18.54 -12.99
C THR A 162 -29.05 17.87 -12.57
N ALA A 163 -29.41 18.26 -11.37
CA ALA A 163 -30.73 18.23 -10.76
C ALA A 163 -31.48 16.88 -10.91
N LEU A 164 -31.24 16.08 -9.91
CA LEU A 164 -32.28 15.14 -9.50
C LEU A 164 -33.55 15.96 -9.25
N GLY A 165 -34.35 16.09 -10.28
CA GLY A 165 -35.66 16.69 -10.27
C GLY A 165 -36.69 15.66 -10.67
N TYR A 166 -37.91 15.97 -10.51
CA TYR A 166 -39.01 15.15 -11.01
C TYR A 166 -39.93 15.98 -11.91
N LEU A 167 -40.51 15.35 -12.91
CA LEU A 167 -41.55 15.93 -13.72
C LEU A 167 -42.85 15.78 -12.97
N LYS A 168 -43.54 16.89 -12.74
CA LYS A 168 -44.82 16.94 -12.06
C LYS A 168 -45.91 17.35 -13.05
N GLN A 169 -46.93 16.50 -13.19
CA GLN A 169 -48.13 16.91 -13.89
C GLN A 169 -48.91 17.93 -13.06
N THR A 170 -49.20 19.10 -13.61
CA THR A 170 -49.89 20.19 -12.92
C THR A 170 -51.37 20.23 -13.23
N SER A 171 -51.82 19.67 -14.36
CA SER A 171 -53.22 19.66 -14.79
C SER A 171 -53.43 18.54 -15.87
N GLY A 172 -54.71 18.27 -16.22
CA GLY A 172 -55.08 17.21 -17.17
C GLY A 172 -55.49 15.90 -16.50
N GLU A 173 -55.84 14.88 -17.32
CA GLU A 173 -56.15 13.55 -16.82
C GLU A 173 -54.88 12.89 -16.26
N PRO A 174 -54.97 12.05 -15.19
CA PRO A 174 -53.81 11.37 -14.63
C PRO A 174 -53.16 10.46 -15.70
N MET A 175 -51.85 10.60 -15.89
CA MET A 175 -51.03 9.75 -16.75
C MET A 175 -50.96 8.32 -16.20
N THR A 176 -50.99 7.36 -17.09
CA THR A 176 -50.71 5.97 -16.75
C THR A 176 -49.23 5.74 -16.47
N GLY A 177 -48.87 4.62 -15.85
CA GLY A 177 -47.47 4.29 -15.57
C GLY A 177 -46.59 4.23 -16.83
N ASP A 178 -47.13 3.77 -17.93
CA ASP A 178 -46.41 3.64 -19.20
C ASP A 178 -46.16 5.04 -19.81
N GLU A 179 -47.14 5.94 -19.81
CA GLU A 179 -46.99 7.32 -20.27
C GLU A 179 -45.99 8.11 -19.44
N LEU A 180 -45.91 7.85 -18.10
CA LEU A 180 -44.90 8.45 -17.22
C LEU A 180 -43.48 7.94 -17.55
N SER A 181 -43.37 6.66 -17.91
CA SER A 181 -42.09 6.08 -18.31
C SER A 181 -41.58 6.65 -19.62
N GLU A 182 -42.49 6.74 -20.65
CA GLU A 182 -42.17 7.36 -21.94
C GLU A 182 -41.77 8.83 -21.80
N LEU A 183 -42.44 9.58 -20.92
CA LEU A 183 -42.11 10.98 -20.65
C LEU A 183 -40.73 11.11 -20.00
N ALA A 184 -40.38 10.23 -19.05
CA ALA A 184 -39.11 10.21 -18.39
C ALA A 184 -37.95 9.85 -19.32
N GLU A 185 -38.16 8.89 -20.20
CA GLU A 185 -37.21 8.49 -21.24
C GLU A 185 -36.96 9.60 -22.25
N ALA A 186 -38.05 10.21 -22.78
CA ALA A 186 -37.99 11.33 -23.70
C ALA A 186 -37.29 12.54 -23.08
N TRP A 187 -37.54 12.82 -21.78
CA TRP A 187 -36.89 13.87 -21.06
C TRP A 187 -35.39 13.62 -20.90
N THR A 188 -35.00 12.41 -20.57
CA THR A 188 -33.58 12.02 -20.41
C THR A 188 -32.85 12.16 -21.74
N SER A 189 -33.40 11.66 -22.81
CA SER A 189 -32.84 11.73 -24.17
C SER A 189 -32.66 13.18 -24.65
N LEU A 190 -33.69 14.01 -24.48
CA LEU A 190 -33.61 15.45 -24.83
C LEU A 190 -32.52 16.19 -24.06
N ARG A 191 -32.26 15.82 -22.82
CA ARG A 191 -31.20 16.45 -22.00
C ARG A 191 -29.81 15.98 -22.37
N GLU A 192 -29.65 14.78 -22.87
CA GLU A 192 -28.36 14.29 -23.40
C GLU A 192 -28.00 14.99 -24.72
N GLU A 193 -29.01 15.32 -25.54
CA GLU A 193 -28.79 15.95 -26.85
C GLU A 193 -28.80 17.49 -26.83
N SER A 194 -29.50 18.11 -25.88
CA SER A 194 -29.73 19.55 -25.87
C SER A 194 -29.64 20.17 -24.48
N ALA A 195 -29.06 21.38 -24.40
CA ALA A 195 -28.99 22.17 -23.16
C ALA A 195 -30.38 22.74 -22.76
N VAL A 196 -31.34 22.75 -23.65
CA VAL A 196 -32.69 23.31 -23.41
C VAL A 196 -33.74 22.27 -23.80
N ALA A 197 -34.60 21.91 -22.85
CA ALA A 197 -35.76 21.06 -23.09
C ALA A 197 -37.04 21.84 -22.93
N ALA A 198 -37.99 21.68 -23.84
CA ALA A 198 -39.30 22.30 -23.78
C ALA A 198 -40.29 21.39 -23.06
N LEU A 199 -41.05 21.94 -22.12
CA LEU A 199 -42.15 21.27 -21.43
C LEU A 199 -43.49 21.76 -21.98
N ASN A 200 -44.52 20.91 -21.93
CA ASN A 200 -45.87 21.33 -22.23
C ASN A 200 -46.51 22.11 -21.06
N GLN A 201 -47.64 22.73 -21.32
CA GLN A 201 -48.35 23.54 -20.30
C GLN A 201 -48.89 22.72 -19.11
N TYR A 202 -48.84 21.39 -19.17
CA TYR A 202 -49.41 20.49 -18.18
C TYR A 202 -48.31 19.80 -17.32
N THR A 203 -47.04 20.03 -17.65
CA THR A 203 -45.92 19.38 -16.98
C THR A 203 -44.93 20.43 -16.50
N ASP A 204 -44.59 20.37 -15.24
CA ASP A 204 -43.60 21.27 -14.63
C ASP A 204 -42.41 20.46 -14.14
N PHE A 205 -41.22 21.04 -14.26
CA PHE A 205 -40.01 20.43 -13.73
C PHE A 205 -39.71 21.04 -12.36
N VAL A 206 -39.79 20.17 -11.37
CA VAL A 206 -39.45 20.55 -9.99
C VAL A 206 -38.03 20.11 -9.72
N GLU A 207 -37.11 21.07 -9.61
CA GLU A 207 -35.76 20.76 -9.18
C GLU A 207 -35.78 20.18 -7.74
N SER A 208 -35.30 18.98 -7.61
CA SER A 208 -34.89 18.49 -6.29
C SER A 208 -33.62 19.26 -5.93
N SER A 209 -33.67 20.14 -4.97
CA SER A 209 -32.55 21.00 -4.55
C SER A 209 -31.46 20.25 -3.81
N MET A 210 -31.00 19.14 -4.41
CA MET A 210 -29.76 18.50 -3.99
C MET A 210 -28.60 19.28 -4.63
N ASP A 211 -28.26 20.37 -4.01
CA ASP A 211 -27.03 21.09 -4.30
C ASP A 211 -25.84 20.18 -4.02
N PRO A 212 -24.98 19.87 -5.02
CA PRO A 212 -23.78 19.05 -4.81
C PRO A 212 -22.87 19.60 -3.70
N SER A 213 -22.90 20.92 -3.49
CA SER A 213 -22.16 21.56 -2.40
C SER A 213 -22.73 21.22 -1.01
N LYS A 214 -24.02 20.93 -0.91
CA LYS A 214 -24.66 20.49 0.35
C LYS A 214 -24.32 19.05 0.72
N LEU A 215 -23.87 18.25 -0.23
CA LEU A 215 -23.43 16.87 0.03
C LEU A 215 -22.03 16.79 0.63
N GLN A 216 -21.30 17.89 0.72
CA GLN A 216 -19.95 17.96 1.29
C GLN A 216 -19.02 16.87 0.73
N LEU A 217 -19.21 16.44 -0.52
CA LEU A 217 -18.45 15.34 -1.13
C LEU A 217 -16.96 15.64 -1.17
N VAL A 218 -16.57 16.88 -1.38
CA VAL A 218 -15.15 17.29 -1.39
C VAL A 218 -14.55 17.11 0.00
N GLU A 219 -15.23 17.57 1.03
CA GLU A 219 -14.79 17.44 2.42
C GLU A 219 -14.76 15.98 2.87
N ALA A 220 -15.78 15.19 2.48
CA ALA A 220 -15.83 13.76 2.76
C ALA A 220 -14.65 13.00 2.10
N ARG A 221 -14.32 13.33 0.85
CA ARG A 221 -13.16 12.75 0.13
C ARG A 221 -11.83 13.15 0.77
N GLN A 222 -11.71 14.42 1.20
CA GLN A 222 -10.52 14.88 1.92
C GLN A 222 -10.34 14.17 3.26
N HIS A 223 -11.41 14.05 4.04
CA HIS A 223 -11.40 13.30 5.30
C HIS A 223 -11.05 11.82 5.05
N GLN A 224 -11.63 11.21 4.02
CA GLN A 224 -11.35 9.82 3.68
C GLN A 224 -9.89 9.60 3.25
N ALA A 225 -9.28 10.56 2.53
CA ALA A 225 -7.86 10.49 2.19
C ALA A 225 -6.96 10.52 3.44
N LEU A 226 -7.33 11.29 4.47
CA LEU A 226 -6.65 11.29 5.77
C LEU A 226 -6.80 9.96 6.51
N GLU A 227 -8.02 9.40 6.53
CA GLU A 227 -8.27 8.08 7.14
C GLU A 227 -7.46 6.97 6.44
N LEU A 228 -7.41 7.00 5.10
CA LEU A 228 -6.60 6.06 4.33
C LEU A 228 -5.10 6.22 4.60
N ALA A 229 -4.60 7.45 4.78
CA ALA A 229 -3.21 7.68 5.14
C ALA A 229 -2.87 7.12 6.53
N ARG A 230 -3.78 7.28 7.51
CA ARG A 230 -3.63 6.70 8.86
C ARG A 230 -3.58 5.18 8.83
N VAL A 231 -4.53 4.56 8.13
CA VAL A 231 -4.58 3.09 7.99
C VAL A 231 -3.36 2.55 7.25
N ALA A 232 -2.89 3.29 6.25
CA ALA A 232 -1.70 2.95 5.47
C ALA A 232 -0.38 3.23 6.20
N ASN A 233 -0.44 3.74 7.43
CA ASN A 233 0.71 4.11 8.25
C ASN A 233 1.70 5.01 7.52
N VAL A 234 1.19 6.09 6.92
CA VAL A 234 2.00 7.06 6.18
C VAL A 234 1.55 8.48 6.50
N SER A 235 2.51 9.41 6.55
CA SER A 235 2.19 10.82 6.73
C SER A 235 1.28 11.32 5.60
N PRO A 236 0.15 12.00 5.92
CA PRO A 236 -0.77 12.57 4.93
C PRO A 236 -0.06 13.45 3.90
N PHE A 237 1.01 14.13 4.30
CA PHE A 237 1.85 14.94 3.44
C PHE A 237 2.45 14.15 2.26
N LEU A 238 2.95 12.93 2.51
CA LEU A 238 3.61 12.10 1.49
C LEU A 238 2.65 11.52 0.45
N VAL A 239 1.38 11.44 0.79
CA VAL A 239 0.32 10.93 -0.11
C VAL A 239 -0.54 12.05 -0.71
N GLY A 240 -0.17 13.31 -0.47
CA GLY A 240 -0.89 14.47 -1.00
C GLY A 240 -2.28 14.68 -0.39
N ALA A 241 -2.55 14.10 0.79
CA ALA A 241 -3.79 14.36 1.51
C ALA A 241 -3.75 15.77 2.14
N PRO A 242 -4.91 16.43 2.30
CA PRO A 242 -4.97 17.77 2.89
C PRO A 242 -4.34 17.80 4.28
N ASN A 243 -3.45 18.74 4.50
CA ASN A 243 -2.81 18.94 5.80
C ASN A 243 -3.13 20.36 6.29
N SER A 244 -3.51 20.48 7.56
CA SER A 244 -3.83 21.77 8.19
C SER A 244 -2.61 22.65 8.48
N SER A 245 -1.41 22.06 8.43
CA SER A 245 -0.14 22.78 8.60
C SER A 245 0.47 23.13 7.25
N GLY A 246 0.78 24.42 7.06
CA GLY A 246 1.35 24.94 5.81
C GLY A 246 2.63 24.21 5.36
N PHE A 247 2.89 24.30 4.08
CA PHE A 247 4.08 23.73 3.43
C PHE A 247 5.36 24.32 4.03
N THR A 248 6.16 23.50 4.70
CA THR A 248 7.51 23.88 5.16
C THR A 248 8.47 22.74 4.82
N TYR A 249 9.67 23.06 4.39
CA TYR A 249 10.75 22.10 4.12
C TYR A 249 10.99 21.13 5.27
N GLN A 250 10.91 21.62 6.51
CA GLN A 250 11.02 20.82 7.73
C GLN A 250 9.98 19.71 7.82
N ASN A 251 8.75 19.97 7.36
CA ASN A 251 7.67 18.96 7.36
C ASN A 251 7.94 17.82 6.37
N ALA A 252 8.59 18.10 5.24
CA ALA A 252 8.94 17.10 4.24
C ALA A 252 10.05 16.17 4.74
N GLU A 253 11.05 16.73 5.40
CA GLU A 253 12.16 15.98 5.97
C GLU A 253 11.70 15.10 7.14
N GLN A 254 10.90 15.65 8.05
CA GLN A 254 10.27 14.90 9.12
C GLN A 254 9.38 13.76 8.61
N ALA A 255 8.59 13.99 7.56
CA ALA A 255 7.72 12.97 6.97
C ALA A 255 8.52 11.83 6.32
N ARG A 256 9.69 12.13 5.71
CA ARG A 256 10.59 11.10 5.18
C ARG A 256 11.27 10.31 6.30
N ALA A 257 11.72 10.97 7.35
CA ALA A 257 12.28 10.30 8.52
C ALA A 257 11.26 9.40 9.20
N GLN A 258 10.01 9.85 9.30
CA GLN A 258 8.90 9.04 9.81
C GLN A 258 8.64 7.82 8.93
N LEU A 259 8.61 7.97 7.60
CA LEU A 259 8.44 6.84 6.68
C LEU A 259 9.54 5.79 6.86
N ALA A 260 10.80 6.22 7.01
CA ALA A 260 11.91 5.32 7.27
C ALA A 260 11.74 4.58 8.61
N GLN A 261 11.26 5.27 9.64
CA GLN A 261 10.97 4.69 10.95
C GLN A 261 9.80 3.69 10.89
N ASP A 262 8.73 4.01 10.17
CA ASP A 262 7.57 3.13 10.00
C ASP A 262 7.94 1.85 9.22
N ALA A 263 8.89 1.94 8.29
CA ALA A 263 9.41 0.80 7.55
C ALA A 263 10.29 -0.13 8.40
N LEU A 264 10.86 0.34 9.51
CA LEU A 264 11.78 -0.46 10.35
C LEU A 264 11.15 -1.76 10.85
N LEU A 265 9.86 -1.77 11.13
CA LEU A 265 9.17 -2.97 11.59
C LEU A 265 9.18 -4.07 10.52
N TYR A 266 8.93 -3.70 9.26
CA TYR A 266 8.97 -4.65 8.15
C TYR A 266 10.41 -5.10 7.84
N LEU A 267 11.37 -4.16 7.88
CA LEU A 267 12.78 -4.49 7.72
C LEU A 267 13.25 -5.48 8.79
N ALA A 268 12.90 -5.25 10.06
CA ALA A 268 13.24 -6.15 11.16
C ALA A 268 12.63 -7.55 10.97
N ALA A 269 11.36 -7.65 10.59
CA ALA A 269 10.71 -8.94 10.34
C ALA A 269 11.38 -9.73 9.20
N ILE A 270 11.80 -9.04 8.14
CA ILE A 270 12.54 -9.66 7.03
C ILE A 270 13.94 -10.06 7.50
N GLU A 271 14.67 -9.20 8.20
CA GLU A 271 16.00 -9.48 8.75
C GLU A 271 16.00 -10.70 9.67
N GLU A 272 15.05 -10.78 10.61
CA GLU A 272 14.91 -11.89 11.54
C GLU A 272 14.65 -13.22 10.83
N THR A 273 13.75 -13.22 9.85
CA THR A 273 13.42 -14.42 9.08
C THR A 273 14.61 -14.86 8.22
N LEU A 274 15.29 -13.92 7.54
CA LEU A 274 16.49 -14.23 6.74
C LEU A 274 17.70 -14.64 7.61
N SER A 275 17.73 -14.28 8.88
CA SER A 275 18.75 -14.68 9.85
C SER A 275 18.42 -15.99 10.57
N SER A 276 17.31 -16.64 10.23
CA SER A 276 16.92 -17.92 10.84
C SER A 276 17.82 -19.09 10.41
N ASP A 277 17.86 -20.13 11.24
CA ASP A 277 18.61 -21.38 10.97
C ASP A 277 18.19 -22.09 9.66
N GLN A 278 17.04 -21.72 9.09
CA GLN A 278 16.57 -22.22 7.80
C GLN A 278 17.28 -21.55 6.61
N VAL A 279 17.75 -20.31 6.77
CA VAL A 279 18.29 -19.48 5.69
C VAL A 279 19.78 -19.26 5.82
N THR A 280 20.27 -19.00 7.04
CA THR A 280 21.69 -18.72 7.33
C THR A 280 22.24 -19.62 8.43
N PRO A 281 23.55 -19.90 8.47
CA PRO A 281 24.18 -20.64 9.55
C PRO A 281 24.01 -19.93 10.90
N ARG A 282 23.98 -20.71 11.99
CA ARG A 282 23.94 -20.16 13.35
C ARG A 282 25.08 -19.17 13.60
N GLY A 283 24.74 -18.07 14.25
CA GLY A 283 25.69 -16.98 14.52
C GLY A 283 25.92 -16.07 13.31
N HIS A 284 25.23 -16.29 12.21
CA HIS A 284 25.19 -15.38 11.08
C HIS A 284 23.88 -14.60 11.10
N VAL A 285 23.95 -13.32 10.75
CA VAL A 285 22.79 -12.45 10.67
C VAL A 285 22.80 -11.64 9.38
N VAL A 286 21.60 -11.38 8.89
CA VAL A 286 21.34 -10.56 7.72
C VAL A 286 20.73 -9.24 8.19
N ARG A 287 21.26 -8.13 7.70
CA ARG A 287 20.78 -6.79 8.01
C ARG A 287 20.57 -5.98 6.74
N PHE A 288 19.58 -5.13 6.73
CA PHE A 288 19.50 -4.08 5.73
C PHE A 288 20.52 -2.96 6.03
N ASP A 289 21.17 -2.45 5.00
CA ASP A 289 22.10 -1.33 5.12
C ASP A 289 21.33 -0.02 5.36
N ARG A 290 21.24 0.36 6.64
CA ARG A 290 20.49 1.55 7.07
C ARG A 290 21.28 2.85 6.92
N SER A 291 22.55 2.82 6.50
CA SER A 291 23.36 4.02 6.27
C SER A 291 22.75 4.95 5.23
N ILE A 292 22.05 4.39 4.24
CA ILE A 292 21.31 5.13 3.20
C ILE A 292 20.27 6.08 3.80
N PHE A 293 19.66 5.73 4.94
CA PHE A 293 18.68 6.59 5.61
C PHE A 293 19.30 7.78 6.33
N GLN A 294 20.58 7.65 6.74
CA GLN A 294 21.32 8.71 7.42
C GLN A 294 21.93 9.71 6.44
N GLU A 295 22.36 9.26 5.27
CA GLU A 295 22.89 10.13 4.22
C GLU A 295 21.83 11.06 3.62
N THR A 296 20.57 10.64 3.56
CA THR A 296 19.46 11.49 3.10
C THR A 296 19.06 12.57 4.12
N ALA A 297 19.41 12.40 5.40
CA ALA A 297 19.17 13.40 6.44
C ALA A 297 20.30 14.47 6.54
N GLY A 298 21.44 14.20 5.92
CA GLY A 298 22.60 15.08 5.89
C GLY A 298 22.98 15.52 4.49
N VAL A 299 22.14 16.33 3.82
CA VAL A 299 22.66 17.12 2.69
C VAL A 299 23.49 18.25 3.29
N PRO A 300 24.82 18.24 3.19
CA PRO A 300 25.64 19.37 3.62
C PRO A 300 25.19 20.59 2.82
N GLY A 301 24.95 21.68 3.54
CA GLY A 301 24.67 22.98 2.96
C GLY A 301 25.64 23.30 1.83
N GLY A 302 25.14 24.07 0.86
CA GLY A 302 25.84 24.49 -0.33
C GLY A 302 27.24 25.04 -0.10
N PRO A 303 27.97 25.33 -1.16
CA PRO A 303 29.41 25.62 -1.12
C PRO A 303 29.72 26.69 -0.10
N THR A 304 30.65 26.37 0.81
CA THR A 304 31.23 27.31 1.76
C THR A 304 31.64 28.57 1.02
N PRO A 305 31.14 29.77 1.39
CA PRO A 305 31.61 30.98 0.75
C PRO A 305 33.13 31.08 1.01
N ALA A 306 33.88 31.37 -0.05
CA ALA A 306 35.32 31.60 0.01
C ALA A 306 35.60 32.69 1.04
N PRO A 307 36.69 32.58 1.85
CA PRO A 307 37.04 33.61 2.79
C PRO A 307 37.31 34.93 2.01
N GLU A 308 36.54 35.97 2.34
CA GLU A 308 36.79 37.32 1.86
C GLU A 308 38.20 37.74 2.22
N GLY A 309 38.87 38.32 1.25
CA GLY A 309 40.27 38.62 1.21
C GLY A 309 40.81 39.45 2.39
N ALA A 310 42.03 39.16 2.74
CA ALA A 310 42.87 40.02 3.58
C ALA A 310 43.10 41.38 2.88
N PRO A 311 43.05 42.48 3.60
CA PRO A 311 43.41 43.78 3.04
C PRO A 311 44.91 43.87 2.79
N GLU A 312 45.27 44.56 1.67
CA GLU A 312 46.61 45.02 1.42
C GLU A 312 47.13 46.00 2.45
#